data_874cf50a0ef1bca05a028c6a3bb4d0b0
#
_entry.id   874cf50a0ef1bca05a028c6a3bb4d0b0
#
_cell.length_a   1.000
_cell.length_b   1.000
_cell.length_c   1.000
_cell.angle_alpha   90.00
_cell.angle_beta   90.00
_cell.angle_gamma   90.00
#
_symmetry.space_group_name_H-M   'P 1'
#
loop_
_entity.id
_entity.type
_entity.pdbx_description
1 polymer ?
#
loop_
_entity_poly.entity_id
_entity_poly.type
_entity_poly.pdbx_seq_one_letter_code
_entity_poly.pdbx_strand_id
1 'polypeptide(L)'
;PRVRRQRQMCIRDRDNTLRQGLEKMRAHSYTAIPVITRDGKYVGTVSEGDFLWHIIDKKTSGDIEEQEEFRIRDILRPDFNPAVKISVGMDELLARAMNQNFIPVTDDLGTCIGIVTRQDIIRYFVNK
;
A
#
# COMPACT_ATOMS: atom_id res chain seq x y z
N PRO A 1 -4.43 -19.12 -2.75
CA PRO A 1 -4.41 -17.72 -3.20
C PRO A 1 -3.10 -17.38 -3.87
N ARG A 2 -3.19 -16.63 -4.92
CA ARG A 2 -1.99 -16.22 -5.64
C ARG A 2 -1.50 -14.88 -5.14
N VAL A 3 -0.22 -14.86 -4.80
CA VAL A 3 0.45 -13.62 -4.45
C VAL A 3 0.93 -12.96 -5.75
N ARG A 4 0.47 -11.75 -5.99
CA ARG A 4 0.93 -10.98 -7.13
C ARG A 4 2.23 -10.27 -6.79
N ARG A 5 3.24 -10.49 -7.62
CA ARG A 5 4.50 -9.76 -7.47
C ARG A 5 4.38 -8.41 -8.15
N GLN A 6 3.72 -7.49 -7.45
CA GLN A 6 3.46 -6.17 -8.02
C GLN A 6 4.28 -5.09 -7.34
N ARG A 7 5.59 -5.32 -7.26
CA ARG A 7 6.50 -4.33 -6.68
C ARG A 7 6.43 -2.99 -7.40
N GLN A 8 6.09 -3.00 -8.69
CA GLN A 8 5.91 -1.77 -9.45
C GLN A 8 4.76 -0.92 -8.92
N MET A 9 3.82 -1.56 -8.21
CA MET A 9 2.67 -0.88 -7.62
C MET A 9 2.98 -0.26 -6.27
N CYS A 10 4.17 -0.52 -5.74
CA CYS A 10 4.55 -0.04 -4.41
C CYS A 10 5.33 1.26 -4.49
N ILE A 11 5.18 2.12 -3.48
CA ILE A 11 6.13 3.20 -3.26
C ILE A 11 7.35 2.56 -2.62
N ARG A 12 8.49 2.63 -3.30
CA ARG A 12 9.68 1.87 -2.93
C ARG A 12 10.61 2.58 -1.96
N ASP A 13 10.20 3.73 -1.45
CA ASP A 13 10.99 4.47 -0.49
C ASP A 13 10.07 5.44 0.24
N ARG A 14 9.96 5.30 1.56
CA ARG A 14 9.14 6.21 2.37
C ARG A 14 9.68 7.63 2.39
N ASP A 15 10.91 7.84 1.92
CA ASP A 15 11.48 9.17 1.77
C ASP A 15 11.15 9.82 0.41
N ASN A 16 10.42 9.13 -0.46
CA ASN A 16 9.89 9.74 -1.66
C ASN A 16 8.99 10.92 -1.28
N THR A 17 8.97 11.93 -2.15
CA THR A 17 8.09 13.08 -1.93
C THR A 17 6.63 12.69 -2.12
N LEU A 18 5.72 13.49 -1.55
CA LEU A 18 4.29 13.29 -1.77
C LEU A 18 3.97 13.37 -3.25
N ARG A 19 4.61 14.27 -3.97
CA ARG A 19 4.41 14.40 -5.42
C ARG A 19 4.74 13.09 -6.14
N GLN A 20 5.87 12.47 -5.81
CA GLN A 20 6.25 11.19 -6.41
C GLN A 20 5.23 10.10 -6.12
N GLY A 21 4.71 10.07 -4.90
CA GLY A 21 3.67 9.12 -4.52
C GLY A 21 2.37 9.35 -5.27
N LEU A 22 1.93 10.60 -5.36
CA LEU A 22 0.71 10.95 -6.10
C LEU A 22 0.83 10.62 -7.58
N GLU A 23 1.98 10.90 -8.17
CA GLU A 23 2.20 10.56 -9.59
C GLU A 23 2.12 9.05 -9.82
N LYS A 24 2.65 8.26 -8.89
CA LYS A 24 2.57 6.82 -9.00
C LYS A 24 1.14 6.31 -8.87
N MET A 25 0.38 6.84 -7.92
CA MET A 25 -1.02 6.47 -7.75
C MET A 25 -1.83 6.85 -9.00
N ARG A 26 -1.58 8.03 -9.54
CA ARG A 26 -2.27 8.49 -10.74
C ARG A 26 -1.95 7.62 -11.95
N ALA A 27 -0.67 7.28 -12.13
CA ALA A 27 -0.23 6.47 -13.27
C ALA A 27 -0.91 5.11 -13.31
N HIS A 28 -1.21 4.53 -12.14
CA HIS A 28 -1.83 3.21 -12.03
C HIS A 28 -3.30 3.26 -11.64
N SER A 29 -3.87 4.45 -11.46
CA SER A 29 -5.27 4.64 -11.04
C SER A 29 -5.58 3.95 -9.71
N TYR A 30 -4.67 3.98 -8.76
CA TYR A 30 -4.87 3.36 -7.45
C TYR A 30 -5.44 4.35 -6.46
N THR A 31 -6.29 3.84 -5.54
CA THR A 31 -6.83 4.61 -4.43
C THR A 31 -6.02 4.42 -3.15
N ALA A 32 -5.21 3.38 -3.10
CA ALA A 32 -4.29 3.10 -1.99
C ALA A 32 -3.10 2.34 -2.55
N ILE A 33 -1.94 2.53 -1.94
CA ILE A 33 -0.72 1.94 -2.45
C ILE A 33 0.17 1.51 -1.28
N PRO A 34 0.75 0.30 -1.33
CA PRO A 34 1.68 -0.12 -0.29
C PRO A 34 3.01 0.61 -0.39
N VAL A 35 3.64 0.79 0.76
CA VAL A 35 4.93 1.47 0.86
C VAL A 35 5.95 0.48 1.40
N ILE A 36 7.06 0.36 0.71
CA ILE A 36 8.15 -0.53 1.13
C ILE A 36 9.44 0.28 1.26
N THR A 37 10.40 -0.27 1.99
CA THR A 37 11.72 0.32 2.09
C THR A 37 12.53 0.01 0.83
N ARG A 38 13.71 0.62 0.70
CA ARG A 38 14.60 0.37 -0.44
C ARG A 38 15.02 -1.09 -0.52
N ASP A 39 15.12 -1.77 0.63
CA ASP A 39 15.47 -3.18 0.69
C ASP A 39 14.23 -4.09 0.63
N GLY A 40 13.06 -3.52 0.37
CA GLY A 40 11.87 -4.28 0.06
C GLY A 40 10.95 -4.63 1.22
N LYS A 41 11.21 -4.12 2.41
CA LYS A 41 10.37 -4.43 3.57
C LYS A 41 9.10 -3.59 3.58
N TYR A 42 7.97 -4.23 3.91
CA TYR A 42 6.70 -3.53 3.99
C TYR A 42 6.66 -2.65 5.24
N VAL A 43 6.33 -1.38 5.08
CA VAL A 43 6.25 -0.45 6.20
C VAL A 43 4.87 0.15 6.40
N GLY A 44 3.97 0.04 5.45
CA GLY A 44 2.62 0.56 5.60
C GLY A 44 1.97 0.84 4.26
N THR A 45 0.83 1.51 4.31
CA THR A 45 0.03 1.84 3.12
C THR A 45 -0.41 3.29 3.20
N VAL A 46 -0.44 3.98 2.07
CA VAL A 46 -1.02 5.32 1.98
C VAL A 46 -2.22 5.27 1.03
N SER A 47 -3.23 6.07 1.34
CA SER A 47 -4.45 6.17 0.54
C SER A 47 -4.64 7.60 0.04
N GLU A 48 -5.56 7.77 -0.92
CA GLU A 48 -5.94 9.11 -1.37
C GLU A 48 -6.35 9.99 -0.19
N GLY A 49 -7.07 9.39 0.77
CA GLY A 49 -7.51 10.12 1.96
C GLY A 49 -6.34 10.66 2.78
N ASP A 50 -5.24 9.91 2.85
CA ASP A 50 -4.06 10.36 3.60
C ASP A 50 -3.47 11.62 2.99
N PHE A 51 -3.40 11.70 1.66
CA PHE A 51 -2.94 12.91 0.97
C PHE A 51 -3.90 14.06 1.21
N LEU A 52 -5.21 13.80 1.13
CA LEU A 52 -6.21 14.83 1.31
C LEU A 52 -6.20 15.39 2.73
N TRP A 53 -6.14 14.52 3.74
CA TRP A 53 -6.07 14.95 5.13
C TRP A 53 -4.81 15.76 5.40
N HIS A 54 -3.70 15.38 4.79
CA HIS A 54 -2.45 16.15 4.93
C HIS A 54 -2.63 17.58 4.40
N ILE A 55 -3.25 17.72 3.23
CA ILE A 55 -3.50 19.04 2.64
C ILE A 55 -4.37 19.89 3.57
N ILE A 56 -5.43 19.29 4.13
CA ILE A 56 -6.35 19.98 5.02
C ILE A 56 -5.66 20.37 6.34
N ASP A 57 -4.96 19.42 6.96
CA ASP A 57 -4.35 19.62 8.28
C ASP A 57 -3.20 20.60 8.26
N LYS A 58 -2.42 20.61 7.19
CA LYS A 58 -1.28 21.51 7.06
C LYS A 58 -1.65 22.81 6.39
N LYS A 59 -2.91 22.97 5.99
CA LYS A 59 -3.39 24.16 5.27
C LYS A 59 -2.55 24.47 4.06
N THR A 60 -2.09 23.42 3.36
CA THR A 60 -1.30 23.58 2.15
C THR A 60 -2.25 23.85 0.98
N SER A 61 -1.74 24.49 -0.05
CA SER A 61 -2.51 24.73 -1.27
C SER A 61 -2.53 23.51 -2.19
N GLY A 62 -1.75 22.49 -1.86
CA GLY A 62 -1.61 21.32 -2.70
C GLY A 62 -0.75 21.57 -3.93
N ASP A 63 -0.01 22.68 -3.97
CA ASP A 63 0.85 22.96 -5.11
C ASP A 63 2.08 22.04 -5.13
N ILE A 64 2.80 22.08 -6.24
CA ILE A 64 3.93 21.19 -6.48
C ILE A 64 5.04 21.40 -5.46
N GLU A 65 5.33 22.65 -5.11
CA GLU A 65 6.40 22.96 -4.16
C GLU A 65 6.13 22.35 -2.79
N GLU A 66 4.91 22.48 -2.30
CA GLU A 66 4.51 21.92 -1.01
C GLU A 66 4.55 20.39 -1.04
N GLN A 67 4.10 19.79 -2.16
CA GLN A 67 4.14 18.34 -2.31
C GLN A 67 5.57 17.80 -2.34
N GLU A 68 6.53 18.58 -2.78
CA GLU A 68 7.94 18.20 -2.78
C GLU A 68 8.60 18.39 -1.42
N GLU A 69 8.07 19.28 -0.57
CA GLU A 69 8.60 19.55 0.76
C GLU A 69 8.34 18.39 1.71
N PHE A 70 7.18 17.74 1.59
CA PHE A 70 6.80 16.64 2.48
C PHE A 70 7.10 15.29 1.84
N ARG A 71 7.31 14.29 2.72
CA ARG A 71 7.66 12.93 2.31
C ARG A 71 6.52 11.97 2.63
N ILE A 72 6.53 10.84 1.97
CA ILE A 72 5.55 9.78 2.21
C ILE A 72 5.55 9.38 3.69
N ARG A 73 6.72 9.34 4.34
CA ARG A 73 6.78 9.02 5.77
C ARG A 73 5.95 9.95 6.64
N ASP A 74 5.72 11.17 6.19
CA ASP A 74 4.97 12.16 6.97
C ASP A 74 3.48 11.86 7.02
N ILE A 75 2.96 11.07 6.09
CA ILE A 75 1.54 10.70 6.04
C ILE A 75 1.32 9.19 6.19
N LEU A 76 2.38 8.42 6.31
CA LEU A 76 2.31 6.96 6.38
C LEU A 76 1.66 6.51 7.68
N ARG A 77 0.69 5.59 7.57
CA ARG A 77 0.04 4.96 8.72
C ARG A 77 0.48 3.50 8.76
N PRO A 78 1.46 3.13 9.62
CA PRO A 78 1.99 1.77 9.63
C PRO A 78 0.98 0.71 10.09
N ASP A 79 -0.01 1.10 10.89
CA ASP A 79 -1.03 0.17 11.37
C ASP A 79 -2.21 0.02 10.41
N PHE A 80 -2.22 0.79 9.33
CA PHE A 80 -3.26 0.72 8.33
C PHE A 80 -2.90 -0.35 7.30
N ASN A 81 -3.84 -1.28 7.06
CA ASN A 81 -3.69 -2.32 6.06
C ASN A 81 -2.51 -3.27 6.36
N PRO A 82 -2.51 -3.92 7.54
CA PRO A 82 -1.38 -4.75 7.93
C PRO A 82 -1.13 -5.92 7.00
N ALA A 83 0.13 -6.33 6.89
CA ALA A 83 0.55 -7.44 6.07
C ALA A 83 0.30 -8.78 6.76
N VAL A 84 0.30 -9.85 5.97
CA VAL A 84 0.30 -11.23 6.47
C VAL A 84 1.54 -11.94 5.97
N LYS A 85 1.93 -13.02 6.65
CA LYS A 85 3.06 -13.82 6.20
C LYS A 85 2.61 -14.78 5.11
N ILE A 86 3.54 -15.19 4.26
CA ILE A 86 3.24 -16.09 3.15
C ILE A 86 2.65 -17.43 3.60
N SER A 87 2.89 -17.82 4.84
CA SER A 87 2.35 -19.05 5.40
C SER A 87 0.91 -18.91 5.89
N VAL A 88 0.28 -17.75 5.71
CA VAL A 88 -1.07 -17.50 6.20
C VAL A 88 -2.07 -18.48 5.59
N GLY A 89 -3.04 -18.91 6.40
CA GLY A 89 -4.12 -19.77 5.94
C GLY A 89 -5.24 -18.97 5.27
N MET A 90 -6.08 -19.69 4.52
CA MET A 90 -7.19 -19.06 3.80
C MET A 90 -8.18 -18.38 4.74
N ASP A 91 -8.43 -18.97 5.92
CA ASP A 91 -9.36 -18.39 6.87
C ASP A 91 -8.95 -17.00 7.31
N GLU A 92 -7.66 -16.78 7.56
CA GLU A 92 -7.17 -15.48 7.94
C GLU A 92 -7.20 -14.50 6.76
N LEU A 93 -6.89 -14.98 5.55
CA LEU A 93 -6.99 -14.14 4.36
C LEU A 93 -8.42 -13.64 4.15
N LEU A 94 -9.41 -14.52 4.33
CA LEU A 94 -10.81 -14.14 4.22
C LEU A 94 -11.20 -13.10 5.25
N ALA A 95 -10.77 -13.30 6.49
CA ALA A 95 -11.05 -12.34 7.56
C ALA A 95 -10.44 -10.97 7.26
N ARG A 96 -9.20 -10.95 6.77
CA ARG A 96 -8.53 -9.71 6.40
C ARG A 96 -9.21 -9.01 5.23
N ALA A 97 -9.68 -9.77 4.24
CA ALA A 97 -10.31 -9.22 3.05
C ALA A 97 -11.61 -8.49 3.36
N MET A 98 -12.23 -8.76 4.50
CA MET A 98 -13.42 -8.02 4.91
C MET A 98 -13.12 -6.56 5.26
N ASN A 99 -11.87 -6.27 5.64
CA ASN A 99 -11.46 -4.95 6.08
C ASN A 99 -10.39 -4.31 5.19
N GLN A 100 -9.79 -5.08 4.29
CA GLN A 100 -8.69 -4.63 3.45
C GLN A 100 -8.98 -4.91 1.99
N ASN A 101 -8.79 -3.93 1.12
CA ASN A 101 -8.98 -4.09 -0.33
C ASN A 101 -7.89 -4.95 -0.94
N PHE A 102 -6.68 -4.84 -0.40
CA PHE A 102 -5.58 -5.71 -0.74
C PHE A 102 -4.83 -6.06 0.53
N ILE A 103 -4.11 -7.16 0.48
CA ILE A 103 -3.39 -7.68 1.64
C ILE A 103 -1.93 -7.83 1.23
N PRO A 104 -1.01 -7.02 1.78
CA PRO A 104 0.41 -7.23 1.52
C PRO A 104 0.87 -8.55 2.11
N VAL A 105 1.74 -9.24 1.41
CA VAL A 105 2.26 -10.54 1.85
C VAL A 105 3.77 -10.42 2.02
N THR A 106 4.24 -10.83 3.18
CA THR A 106 5.67 -10.77 3.51
C THR A 106 6.22 -12.15 3.79
N ASP A 107 7.54 -12.28 3.66
CA ASP A 107 8.25 -13.48 4.12
C ASP A 107 8.59 -13.35 5.60
N ASP A 108 9.36 -14.29 6.13
CA ASP A 108 9.73 -14.30 7.55
C ASP A 108 10.62 -13.13 7.97
N LEU A 109 11.25 -12.49 7.00
CA LEU A 109 12.14 -11.34 7.26
C LEU A 109 11.40 -10.00 7.11
N GLY A 110 10.11 -10.03 6.78
CA GLY A 110 9.33 -8.82 6.57
C GLY A 110 9.43 -8.25 5.15
N THR A 111 10.12 -8.92 4.25
CA THR A 111 10.22 -8.48 2.87
C THR A 111 8.88 -8.67 2.16
N CYS A 112 8.39 -7.61 1.52
CA CYS A 112 7.14 -7.67 0.78
C CYS A 112 7.36 -8.45 -0.51
N ILE A 113 6.69 -9.59 -0.65
CA ILE A 113 6.82 -10.44 -1.83
C ILE A 113 5.69 -10.22 -2.83
N GLY A 114 4.63 -9.53 -2.42
CA GLY A 114 3.53 -9.21 -3.29
C GLY A 114 2.29 -8.83 -2.52
N ILE A 115 1.16 -8.78 -3.23
CA ILE A 115 -0.13 -8.50 -2.63
C ILE A 115 -1.17 -9.51 -3.09
N VAL A 116 -2.21 -9.69 -2.27
CA VAL A 116 -3.40 -10.46 -2.62
C VAL A 116 -4.58 -9.48 -2.59
N THR A 117 -5.33 -9.39 -3.65
CA THR A 117 -6.50 -8.53 -3.72
C THR A 117 -7.77 -9.31 -3.41
N ARG A 118 -8.85 -8.59 -3.08
CA ARG A 118 -10.17 -9.22 -2.95
C ARG A 118 -10.56 -9.98 -4.21
N GLN A 119 -10.25 -9.43 -5.38
CA GLN A 119 -10.53 -10.10 -6.64
C GLN A 119 -9.77 -11.41 -6.78
N ASP A 120 -8.53 -11.45 -6.33
CA ASP A 120 -7.74 -12.68 -6.36
C ASP A 120 -8.42 -13.77 -5.53
N ILE A 121 -8.93 -13.42 -4.35
CA ILE A 121 -9.62 -14.36 -3.48
C ILE A 121 -10.92 -14.82 -4.10
N ILE A 122 -11.71 -13.90 -4.64
CA ILE A 122 -12.97 -14.22 -5.31
C ILE A 122 -12.74 -15.16 -6.49
N ARG A 123 -11.74 -14.86 -7.31
CA ARG A 123 -11.40 -15.70 -8.46
C ARG A 123 -11.00 -17.11 -8.04
N TYR A 124 -10.28 -17.22 -6.93
CA TYR A 124 -9.89 -18.52 -6.42
C TYR A 124 -11.12 -19.39 -6.13
N PHE A 125 -12.12 -18.82 -5.46
CA PHE A 125 -13.34 -19.58 -5.14
C PHE A 125 -14.23 -19.84 -6.34
N VAL A 126 -14.30 -18.89 -7.29
CA VAL A 126 -15.13 -19.05 -8.48
C VAL A 126 -14.57 -20.13 -9.42
N ASN A 127 -13.26 -20.20 -9.54
CA ASN A 127 -12.59 -21.11 -10.47
C ASN A 127 -12.21 -22.46 -9.84
N LYS A 128 -12.62 -22.68 -8.62
CA LYS A 128 -12.27 -23.89 -7.88
C LYS A 128 -13.10 -25.10 -8.30
#